data_913f748100089b9ffa3d8c8337dc4256
#
_entry.id   913f748100089b9ffa3d8c8337dc4256
#
_cell.length_a   1.000
_cell.length_b   1.000
_cell.length_c   1.000
_cell.angle_alpha   90.00
_cell.angle_beta   90.00
_cell.angle_gamma   90.00
#
_symmetry.space_group_name_H-M   'P 1'
#
loop_
_entity.id
_entity.type
_entity.pdbx_description
1 polymer ?
#
loop_
_entity_poly.entity_id
_entity_poly.type
_entity_poly.pdbx_seq_one_letter_code
_entity_poly.pdbx_strand_id
1 'polypeptide(L)'
;MKSWCLGKPSARFVAKMEDVLAVYQRPYDPLRPVVCLDEKSKELHATPHGTLPMEPKAQGKRGRPRREDSEYQRNGTRNLFLWVEPLAGRRGVSVTERRTGLDFAVQLRHLVDTYPEAERVVLVTDNLNTHTPTCLYEAFAPDEARRIASKIEWHYTPEHGSWPNMAEIELSVLSRQCLNRRLADAAALEREAAAWEQARNGAKATIRWQFTAEDARIKLRRLYPQTKNNF
;
A
#
# COMPACT_ATOMS: atom_id res chain seq x y z
N MET A 1 15.48 11.27 -19.11
CA MET A 1 14.59 11.69 -18.02
C MET A 1 13.15 11.41 -18.46
N LYS A 2 12.37 10.61 -17.74
CA LYS A 2 10.96 10.38 -18.07
C LYS A 2 10.15 11.55 -17.47
N SER A 3 9.41 12.27 -18.30
CA SER A 3 8.47 13.31 -17.86
C SER A 3 7.05 12.72 -17.86
N TRP A 4 6.28 13.05 -16.84
CA TRP A 4 4.91 12.61 -16.71
C TRP A 4 3.98 13.74 -17.11
N CYS A 5 2.97 13.45 -17.94
CA CYS A 5 1.90 14.41 -18.21
C CYS A 5 0.99 14.45 -16.99
N LEU A 6 0.98 15.57 -16.27
CA LEU A 6 -0.08 15.84 -15.30
C LEU A 6 -1.37 16.13 -16.06
N GLY A 7 -2.46 15.46 -15.68
CA GLY A 7 -3.79 15.78 -16.18
C GLY A 7 -4.16 17.25 -15.90
N LYS A 8 -5.18 17.77 -16.59
CA LYS A 8 -5.65 19.15 -16.34
C LYS A 8 -6.03 19.29 -14.86
N PRO A 9 -5.52 20.34 -14.17
CA PRO A 9 -5.88 20.60 -12.79
C PRO A 9 -7.40 20.74 -12.65
N SER A 10 -7.97 20.06 -11.68
CA SER A 10 -9.42 20.12 -11.41
C SER A 10 -9.68 20.48 -9.95
N ALA A 11 -10.77 21.18 -9.69
CA ALA A 11 -11.20 21.47 -8.32
C ALA A 11 -11.38 20.17 -7.50
N ARG A 12 -11.84 19.08 -8.14
CA ARG A 12 -11.99 17.75 -7.51
C ARG A 12 -10.65 17.16 -7.09
N PHE A 13 -9.60 17.31 -7.94
CA PHE A 13 -8.25 16.86 -7.60
C PHE A 13 -7.74 17.58 -6.35
N VAL A 14 -7.84 18.92 -6.34
CA VAL A 14 -7.36 19.73 -5.22
C VAL A 14 -8.12 19.42 -3.93
N ALA A 15 -9.47 19.30 -4.01
CA ALA A 15 -10.29 18.99 -2.85
C ALA A 15 -9.88 17.65 -2.20
N LYS A 16 -9.71 16.58 -3.00
CA LYS A 16 -9.26 15.27 -2.49
C LYS A 16 -7.84 15.31 -1.95
N MET A 17 -6.93 16.02 -2.62
CA MET A 17 -5.56 16.19 -2.15
C MET A 17 -5.52 16.89 -0.78
N GLU A 18 -6.20 18.02 -0.63
CA GLU A 18 -6.24 18.77 0.62
C GLU A 18 -6.93 17.98 1.74
N ASP A 19 -7.98 17.21 1.43
CA ASP A 19 -8.65 16.31 2.38
C ASP A 19 -7.68 15.28 2.97
N VAL A 20 -6.93 14.56 2.13
CA VAL A 20 -5.92 13.60 2.58
C VAL A 20 -4.80 14.29 3.38
N LEU A 21 -4.30 15.43 2.92
CA LEU A 21 -3.27 16.19 3.64
C LEU A 21 -3.74 16.66 5.01
N ALA A 22 -5.02 17.06 5.13
CA ALA A 22 -5.62 17.43 6.41
C ALA A 22 -5.74 16.24 7.36
N VAL A 23 -6.07 15.03 6.85
CA VAL A 23 -6.07 13.79 7.64
C VAL A 23 -4.70 13.53 8.25
N TYR A 24 -3.62 13.72 7.48
CA TYR A 24 -2.25 13.45 7.96
C TYR A 24 -1.73 14.45 8.99
N GLN A 25 -2.39 15.58 9.15
CA GLN A 25 -2.07 16.56 10.20
C GLN A 25 -2.81 16.31 11.50
N ARG A 26 -3.75 15.36 11.54
CA ARG A 26 -4.45 14.98 12.76
C ARG A 26 -3.46 14.41 13.78
N PRO A 27 -3.57 14.76 15.08
CA PRO A 27 -2.80 14.09 16.10
C PRO A 27 -3.15 12.60 16.17
N TYR A 28 -2.24 11.79 16.70
CA TYR A 28 -2.51 10.38 16.91
C TYR A 28 -3.69 10.17 17.88
N ASP A 29 -4.66 9.40 17.45
CA ASP A 29 -5.83 9.02 18.27
C ASP A 29 -6.08 7.51 18.09
N PRO A 30 -5.93 6.69 19.15
CA PRO A 30 -6.13 5.25 19.08
C PRO A 30 -7.62 4.86 18.85
N LEU A 31 -8.56 5.75 19.16
CA LEU A 31 -9.99 5.54 18.87
C LEU A 31 -10.35 5.89 17.41
N ARG A 32 -9.48 6.63 16.73
CA ARG A 32 -9.63 7.01 15.32
C ARG A 32 -8.31 6.84 14.56
N PRO A 33 -7.75 5.61 14.50
CA PRO A 33 -6.50 5.34 13.82
C PRO A 33 -6.59 5.72 12.34
N VAL A 34 -5.57 6.44 11.86
CA VAL A 34 -5.41 6.73 10.43
C VAL A 34 -4.67 5.58 9.79
N VAL A 35 -5.29 4.94 8.82
CA VAL A 35 -4.73 3.80 8.10
C VAL A 35 -4.73 4.07 6.60
N CYS A 36 -3.60 3.85 5.96
CA CYS A 36 -3.46 3.91 4.51
C CYS A 36 -3.45 2.49 3.94
N LEU A 37 -4.25 2.23 2.91
CA LEU A 37 -4.36 0.92 2.24
C LEU A 37 -4.09 1.08 0.75
N ASP A 38 -3.33 0.12 0.20
CA ASP A 38 -3.04 0.05 -1.23
C ASP A 38 -2.65 -1.37 -1.63
N GLU A 39 -2.55 -1.66 -2.93
CA GLU A 39 -2.17 -2.97 -3.42
C GLU A 39 -1.06 -2.94 -4.47
N LYS A 40 -0.38 -4.07 -4.61
CA LYS A 40 0.69 -4.27 -5.58
C LYS A 40 0.71 -5.71 -6.10
N SER A 41 0.89 -5.87 -7.40
CA SER A 41 1.11 -7.19 -8.01
C SER A 41 2.58 -7.59 -7.97
N LYS A 42 2.82 -8.90 -7.76
CA LYS A 42 4.13 -9.54 -7.83
C LYS A 42 4.08 -10.75 -8.74
N GLU A 43 4.90 -10.75 -9.78
CA GLU A 43 5.12 -11.91 -10.64
C GLU A 43 6.02 -12.93 -9.92
N LEU A 44 5.61 -14.21 -9.95
CA LEU A 44 6.33 -15.31 -9.31
C LEU A 44 7.27 -15.96 -10.31
N HIS A 45 8.53 -16.13 -9.89
CA HIS A 45 9.58 -16.69 -10.73
C HIS A 45 10.29 -17.84 -9.99
N ALA A 46 10.13 -19.07 -10.47
CA ALA A 46 10.95 -20.20 -10.03
C ALA A 46 12.28 -20.23 -10.76
N THR A 47 13.30 -20.80 -10.13
CA THR A 47 14.62 -21.03 -10.70
C THR A 47 14.76 -22.52 -11.02
N PRO A 48 14.67 -22.96 -12.29
CA PRO A 48 14.59 -24.37 -12.69
C PRO A 48 15.79 -25.20 -12.20
N HIS A 49 17.00 -24.67 -12.28
CA HIS A 49 18.23 -25.37 -11.96
C HIS A 49 18.81 -24.99 -10.58
N GLY A 50 18.04 -24.22 -9.80
CA GLY A 50 18.45 -23.80 -8.47
C GLY A 50 19.53 -22.72 -8.45
N THR A 51 20.03 -22.45 -7.25
CA THR A 51 21.09 -21.47 -7.01
C THR A 51 22.33 -22.18 -6.53
N LEU A 52 23.48 -21.87 -7.12
CA LEU A 52 24.76 -22.36 -6.61
C LEU A 52 25.23 -21.44 -5.49
N PRO A 53 25.46 -21.97 -4.27
CA PRO A 53 25.91 -21.16 -3.15
C PRO A 53 27.31 -20.58 -3.41
N MET A 54 27.66 -19.54 -2.64
CA MET A 54 29.00 -18.99 -2.64
C MET A 54 29.98 -20.04 -2.12
N GLU A 55 31.07 -20.27 -2.85
CA GLU A 55 32.19 -21.08 -2.40
C GLU A 55 33.26 -20.14 -1.82
N PRO A 56 33.59 -20.23 -0.52
CA PRO A 56 34.65 -19.41 0.07
C PRO A 56 36.01 -19.74 -0.54
N LYS A 57 36.94 -18.78 -0.54
CA LYS A 57 38.30 -18.99 -0.95
C LYS A 57 38.98 -20.00 0.01
N ALA A 58 39.44 -21.11 -0.51
CA ALA A 58 40.20 -22.11 0.24
C ALA A 58 41.66 -22.19 -0.31
N GLN A 59 42.56 -22.77 0.47
CA GLN A 59 43.96 -22.91 0.07
C GLN A 59 44.07 -23.64 -1.28
N GLY A 60 44.63 -22.99 -2.29
CA GLY A 60 44.78 -23.51 -3.65
C GLY A 60 43.56 -23.41 -4.56
N LYS A 61 42.39 -22.91 -4.07
CA LYS A 61 41.18 -22.70 -4.88
C LYS A 61 40.69 -21.26 -4.81
N ARG A 62 40.36 -20.70 -5.97
CA ARG A 62 39.76 -19.38 -6.07
C ARG A 62 38.28 -19.47 -5.61
N GLY A 63 37.86 -18.65 -4.64
CA GLY A 63 36.48 -18.56 -4.23
C GLY A 63 35.58 -18.20 -5.41
N ARG A 64 34.33 -18.66 -5.38
CA ARG A 64 33.32 -18.36 -6.40
C ARG A 64 32.15 -17.60 -5.76
N PRO A 65 31.68 -16.49 -6.36
CA PRO A 65 30.50 -15.82 -5.87
C PRO A 65 29.27 -16.73 -6.03
N ARG A 66 28.22 -16.44 -5.27
CA ARG A 66 26.90 -17.04 -5.48
C ARG A 66 26.48 -16.81 -6.93
N ARG A 67 25.96 -17.86 -7.59
CA ARG A 67 25.46 -17.79 -8.95
C ARG A 67 23.99 -18.17 -8.98
N GLU A 68 23.20 -17.34 -9.61
CA GLU A 68 21.79 -17.60 -9.89
C GLU A 68 21.68 -18.05 -11.34
N ASP A 69 20.72 -18.93 -11.61
CA ASP A 69 20.40 -19.33 -12.97
C ASP A 69 19.92 -18.11 -13.77
N SER A 70 20.34 -17.98 -15.02
CA SER A 70 19.84 -16.95 -15.93
C SER A 70 18.39 -17.25 -16.35
N GLU A 71 18.01 -18.52 -16.40
CA GLU A 71 16.67 -18.97 -16.74
C GLU A 71 15.73 -18.85 -15.52
N TYR A 72 14.46 -18.61 -15.81
CA TYR A 72 13.40 -18.61 -14.82
C TYR A 72 12.09 -19.12 -15.44
N GLN A 73 11.30 -19.76 -14.60
CA GLN A 73 9.95 -20.19 -14.95
C GLN A 73 8.95 -19.24 -14.30
N ARG A 74 8.02 -18.70 -15.09
CA ARG A 74 6.91 -17.89 -14.57
C ARG A 74 5.86 -18.79 -13.95
N ASN A 75 5.55 -18.55 -12.67
CA ASN A 75 4.57 -19.29 -11.88
C ASN A 75 3.34 -18.43 -11.55
N GLY A 76 2.96 -17.55 -12.48
CA GLY A 76 1.80 -16.68 -12.35
C GLY A 76 2.10 -15.40 -11.54
N THR A 77 1.03 -14.74 -11.15
CA THR A 77 1.08 -13.47 -10.40
C THR A 77 0.26 -13.61 -9.13
N ARG A 78 0.69 -12.93 -8.06
CA ARG A 78 -0.08 -12.73 -6.84
C ARG A 78 -0.17 -11.23 -6.56
N ASN A 79 -1.18 -10.85 -5.80
CA ASN A 79 -1.38 -9.48 -5.37
C ASN A 79 -1.14 -9.38 -3.87
N LEU A 80 -0.58 -8.27 -3.45
CA LEU A 80 -0.37 -7.96 -2.04
C LEU A 80 -1.22 -6.74 -1.71
N PHE A 81 -2.14 -6.87 -0.76
CA PHE A 81 -2.76 -5.74 -0.10
C PHE A 81 -1.91 -5.37 1.12
N LEU A 82 -1.57 -4.12 1.23
CA LEU A 82 -0.81 -3.60 2.36
C LEU A 82 -1.57 -2.44 2.99
N TRP A 83 -1.84 -2.56 4.28
CA TRP A 83 -2.27 -1.42 5.08
C TRP A 83 -1.19 -1.01 6.06
N VAL A 84 -1.12 0.26 6.37
CA VAL A 84 -0.21 0.84 7.35
C VAL A 84 -0.91 1.90 8.18
N GLU A 85 -0.71 1.85 9.52
CA GLU A 85 -1.02 2.90 10.47
C GLU A 85 0.28 3.70 10.71
N PRO A 86 0.46 4.85 10.02
CA PRO A 86 1.76 5.51 9.92
C PRO A 86 2.34 5.94 11.27
N LEU A 87 1.51 6.53 12.14
CA LEU A 87 1.97 7.09 13.41
C LEU A 87 2.20 6.02 14.48
N ALA A 88 1.45 4.91 14.46
CA ALA A 88 1.67 3.79 15.37
C ALA A 88 2.81 2.85 14.89
N GLY A 89 3.20 2.93 13.63
CA GLY A 89 4.18 2.04 13.05
C GLY A 89 3.68 0.59 12.94
N ARG A 90 2.38 0.40 12.76
CA ARG A 90 1.70 -0.88 12.61
C ARG A 90 1.28 -1.09 11.16
N ARG A 91 1.37 -2.30 10.67
CA ARG A 91 0.98 -2.67 9.30
C ARG A 91 0.52 -4.11 9.21
N GLY A 92 -0.17 -4.42 8.10
CA GLY A 92 -0.49 -5.78 7.71
C GLY A 92 -0.32 -5.96 6.21
N VAL A 93 0.05 -7.17 5.81
CA VAL A 93 0.19 -7.56 4.41
C VAL A 93 -0.59 -8.84 4.17
N SER A 94 -1.45 -8.83 3.17
CA SER A 94 -2.19 -10.02 2.72
C SER A 94 -1.81 -10.36 1.29
N VAL A 95 -1.53 -11.63 1.03
CA VAL A 95 -1.29 -12.14 -0.33
C VAL A 95 -2.58 -12.74 -0.87
N THR A 96 -3.00 -12.33 -2.06
CA THR A 96 -4.22 -12.78 -2.70
C THR A 96 -3.95 -13.24 -4.13
N GLU A 97 -4.83 -14.07 -4.66
CA GLU A 97 -4.79 -14.47 -6.06
C GLU A 97 -5.21 -13.33 -6.98
N ARG A 98 -6.21 -12.56 -6.56
CA ARG A 98 -6.81 -11.47 -7.33
C ARG A 98 -6.81 -10.18 -6.50
N ARG A 99 -7.20 -9.07 -7.14
CA ARG A 99 -7.42 -7.77 -6.51
C ARG A 99 -8.77 -7.19 -6.96
N THR A 100 -9.81 -7.98 -6.75
CA THR A 100 -11.18 -7.59 -7.04
C THR A 100 -11.79 -6.77 -5.91
N GLY A 101 -12.97 -6.20 -6.13
CA GLY A 101 -13.74 -5.57 -5.06
C GLY A 101 -14.05 -6.52 -3.91
N LEU A 102 -14.25 -7.82 -4.18
CA LEU A 102 -14.45 -8.84 -3.14
C LEU A 102 -13.19 -9.04 -2.30
N ASP A 103 -12.00 -9.10 -2.93
CA ASP A 103 -10.74 -9.21 -2.20
C ASP A 103 -10.52 -7.97 -1.33
N PHE A 104 -10.80 -6.78 -1.86
CA PHE A 104 -10.73 -5.52 -1.12
C PHE A 104 -11.70 -5.50 0.07
N ALA A 105 -12.94 -5.96 -0.11
CA ALA A 105 -13.92 -6.07 0.98
C ALA A 105 -13.42 -6.97 2.13
N VAL A 106 -12.75 -8.09 1.81
CA VAL A 106 -12.12 -8.96 2.82
C VAL A 106 -11.03 -8.20 3.59
N GLN A 107 -10.21 -7.38 2.91
CA GLN A 107 -9.20 -6.56 3.59
C GLN A 107 -9.83 -5.53 4.52
N LEU A 108 -10.94 -4.91 4.13
CA LEU A 108 -11.67 -3.97 4.98
C LEU A 108 -12.23 -4.63 6.23
N ARG A 109 -12.76 -5.85 6.11
CA ARG A 109 -13.20 -6.64 7.28
C ARG A 109 -12.03 -6.92 8.23
N HIS A 110 -10.91 -7.44 7.71
CA HIS A 110 -9.71 -7.68 8.51
C HIS A 110 -9.20 -6.40 9.19
N LEU A 111 -9.25 -5.28 8.47
CA LEU A 111 -8.85 -3.99 9.02
C LEU A 111 -9.75 -3.58 10.20
N VAL A 112 -11.07 -3.62 10.03
CA VAL A 112 -12.04 -3.26 11.09
C VAL A 112 -11.90 -4.20 12.29
N ASP A 113 -11.70 -5.50 12.06
CA ASP A 113 -11.53 -6.50 13.13
C ASP A 113 -10.17 -6.35 13.86
N THR A 114 -9.18 -5.72 13.23
CA THR A 114 -7.89 -5.36 13.83
C THR A 114 -8.00 -4.23 14.86
N TYR A 115 -9.04 -3.39 14.75
CA TYR A 115 -9.29 -2.24 15.62
C TYR A 115 -10.67 -2.31 16.29
N PRO A 116 -10.93 -3.33 17.15
CA PRO A 116 -12.25 -3.52 17.75
C PRO A 116 -12.69 -2.34 18.62
N GLU A 117 -11.74 -1.70 19.34
CA GLU A 117 -12.00 -0.58 20.24
C GLU A 117 -12.11 0.76 19.52
N ALA A 118 -11.71 0.87 18.25
CA ALA A 118 -11.79 2.12 17.53
C ALA A 118 -13.26 2.53 17.33
N GLU A 119 -13.54 3.80 17.51
CA GLU A 119 -14.83 4.39 17.11
C GLU A 119 -14.96 4.35 15.59
N ARG A 120 -13.90 4.75 14.89
CA ARG A 120 -13.79 4.71 13.44
C ARG A 120 -12.36 4.47 13.02
N VAL A 121 -12.18 3.73 11.92
CA VAL A 121 -10.91 3.65 11.20
C VAL A 121 -10.93 4.69 10.10
N VAL A 122 -10.03 5.67 10.16
CA VAL A 122 -9.87 6.71 9.14
C VAL A 122 -9.03 6.12 8.01
N LEU A 123 -9.70 5.72 6.93
CA LEU A 123 -9.08 5.00 5.81
C LEU A 123 -8.70 5.93 4.68
N VAL A 124 -7.41 5.98 4.35
CA VAL A 124 -6.90 6.61 3.13
C VAL A 124 -6.61 5.52 2.11
N THR A 125 -7.25 5.60 0.95
CA THR A 125 -7.05 4.65 -0.16
C THR A 125 -7.09 5.37 -1.50
N ASP A 126 -6.67 4.72 -2.57
CA ASP A 126 -6.82 5.27 -3.90
C ASP A 126 -8.29 5.25 -4.36
N ASN A 127 -8.57 5.98 -5.44
CA ASN A 127 -9.92 6.17 -5.93
C ASN A 127 -10.25 5.20 -7.09
N LEU A 128 -9.89 3.90 -6.93
CA LEU A 128 -10.30 2.87 -7.88
C LEU A 128 -11.80 2.55 -7.75
N ASN A 129 -12.42 2.14 -8.85
CA ASN A 129 -13.83 1.75 -8.87
C ASN A 129 -14.14 0.56 -7.94
N THR A 130 -13.14 -0.27 -7.67
CA THR A 130 -13.23 -1.41 -6.74
C THR A 130 -13.12 -1.02 -5.28
N HIS A 131 -12.64 0.20 -4.97
CA HIS A 131 -12.39 0.68 -3.61
C HIS A 131 -13.53 1.54 -3.08
N THR A 132 -14.75 1.04 -3.20
CA THR A 132 -15.96 1.73 -2.73
C THR A 132 -16.70 0.92 -1.67
N PRO A 133 -17.51 1.53 -0.79
CA PRO A 133 -18.33 0.79 0.17
C PRO A 133 -19.26 -0.24 -0.47
N THR A 134 -19.57 -0.12 -1.76
CA THR A 134 -20.42 -1.05 -2.52
C THR A 134 -19.89 -2.47 -2.48
N CYS A 135 -18.55 -2.66 -2.54
CA CYS A 135 -17.94 -3.97 -2.49
C CYS A 135 -18.29 -4.79 -1.23
N LEU A 136 -18.59 -4.10 -0.12
CA LEU A 136 -18.99 -4.76 1.12
C LEU A 136 -20.33 -5.48 0.97
N TYR A 137 -21.30 -4.85 0.29
CA TYR A 137 -22.62 -5.41 0.05
C TYR A 137 -22.64 -6.49 -1.04
N GLU A 138 -21.59 -6.52 -1.88
CA GLU A 138 -21.37 -7.61 -2.84
C GLU A 138 -20.71 -8.82 -2.19
N ALA A 139 -19.90 -8.59 -1.14
CA ALA A 139 -19.10 -9.63 -0.49
C ALA A 139 -19.76 -10.24 0.74
N PHE A 140 -20.60 -9.49 1.48
CA PHE A 140 -21.11 -9.88 2.79
C PHE A 140 -22.62 -9.71 2.90
N ALA A 141 -23.22 -10.42 3.87
CA ALA A 141 -24.60 -10.19 4.28
C ALA A 141 -24.81 -8.71 4.71
N PRO A 142 -26.00 -8.15 4.54
CA PRO A 142 -26.27 -6.73 4.75
C PRO A 142 -25.85 -6.21 6.14
N ASP A 143 -26.08 -6.98 7.20
CA ASP A 143 -25.73 -6.59 8.57
C ASP A 143 -24.21 -6.46 8.74
N GLU A 144 -23.45 -7.42 8.22
CA GLU A 144 -22.00 -7.41 8.28
C GLU A 144 -21.42 -6.29 7.38
N ALA A 145 -21.94 -6.13 6.18
CA ALA A 145 -21.55 -5.03 5.30
C ALA A 145 -21.78 -3.67 5.99
N ARG A 146 -22.93 -3.51 6.67
CA ARG A 146 -23.25 -2.30 7.42
C ARG A 146 -22.33 -2.09 8.62
N ARG A 147 -22.03 -3.16 9.37
CA ARG A 147 -21.07 -3.12 10.49
C ARG A 147 -19.72 -2.55 10.03
N ILE A 148 -19.17 -3.11 8.96
CA ILE A 148 -17.88 -2.69 8.43
C ILE A 148 -17.97 -1.25 7.89
N ALA A 149 -18.95 -0.95 7.05
CA ALA A 149 -19.11 0.38 6.45
C ALA A 149 -19.25 1.49 7.49
N SER A 150 -19.97 1.23 8.59
CA SER A 150 -20.17 2.20 9.66
C SER A 150 -18.92 2.49 10.50
N LYS A 151 -17.93 1.59 10.49
CA LYS A 151 -16.66 1.74 11.19
C LYS A 151 -15.60 2.48 10.39
N ILE A 152 -15.81 2.73 9.08
CA ILE A 152 -14.81 3.34 8.21
C ILE A 152 -15.19 4.79 7.89
N GLU A 153 -14.23 5.70 8.08
CA GLU A 153 -14.24 7.06 7.57
C GLU A 153 -13.36 7.11 6.32
N TRP A 154 -13.97 7.38 5.18
CA TRP A 154 -13.33 7.23 3.86
C TRP A 154 -12.68 8.52 3.39
N HIS A 155 -11.40 8.43 3.02
CA HIS A 155 -10.64 9.49 2.38
C HIS A 155 -9.96 8.94 1.12
N TYR A 156 -10.26 9.55 -0.02
CA TYR A 156 -9.75 9.08 -1.31
C TYR A 156 -8.66 10.00 -1.85
N THR A 157 -7.55 9.41 -2.31
CA THR A 157 -6.55 10.18 -3.04
C THR A 157 -7.14 10.73 -4.35
N PRO A 158 -6.54 11.79 -4.93
CA PRO A 158 -6.95 12.30 -6.22
C PRO A 158 -6.87 11.24 -7.31
N GLU A 159 -7.79 11.27 -8.28
CA GLU A 159 -7.71 10.47 -9.49
C GLU A 159 -6.40 10.78 -10.24
N HIS A 160 -5.67 9.74 -10.65
CA HIS A 160 -4.35 9.86 -11.27
C HIS A 160 -3.29 10.59 -10.42
N GLY A 161 -3.45 10.60 -9.10
CA GLY A 161 -2.56 11.27 -8.17
C GLY A 161 -2.50 10.56 -6.81
N SER A 162 -2.13 9.28 -6.79
CA SER A 162 -2.04 8.46 -5.58
C SER A 162 -0.83 8.79 -4.69
N TRP A 163 0.08 9.66 -5.15
CA TRP A 163 1.28 10.04 -4.41
C TRP A 163 1.06 10.46 -2.93
N PRO A 164 -0.11 10.96 -2.49
CA PRO A 164 -0.36 11.22 -1.08
C PRO A 164 -0.66 9.95 -0.28
N ASN A 165 -0.85 8.77 -0.90
CA ASN A 165 -1.08 7.54 -0.16
C ASN A 165 0.21 7.03 0.49
N MET A 166 0.30 7.08 1.82
CA MET A 166 1.48 6.58 2.55
C MET A 166 1.68 5.07 2.42
N ALA A 167 0.65 4.30 2.02
CA ALA A 167 0.82 2.88 1.73
C ALA A 167 1.78 2.64 0.55
N GLU A 168 1.86 3.56 -0.44
CA GLU A 168 2.83 3.48 -1.54
C GLU A 168 4.29 3.54 -1.03
N ILE A 169 4.54 4.31 0.02
CA ILE A 169 5.86 4.38 0.67
C ILE A 169 6.22 3.01 1.23
N GLU A 170 5.30 2.39 1.99
CA GLU A 170 5.53 1.06 2.57
C GLU A 170 5.61 -0.04 1.51
N LEU A 171 4.79 0.00 0.46
CA LEU A 171 4.90 -0.90 -0.70
C LEU A 171 6.27 -0.76 -1.40
N SER A 172 6.82 0.45 -1.46
CA SER A 172 8.16 0.68 -1.98
C SER A 172 9.24 0.07 -1.06
N VAL A 173 9.09 0.17 0.25
CA VAL A 173 9.99 -0.45 1.24
C VAL A 173 9.90 -1.98 1.15
N LEU A 174 8.68 -2.55 1.17
CA LEU A 174 8.42 -3.97 0.97
C LEU A 174 9.08 -4.47 -0.33
N SER A 175 8.92 -3.72 -1.42
CA SER A 175 9.50 -4.09 -2.71
C SER A 175 11.02 -4.19 -2.64
N ARG A 176 11.69 -3.24 -2.03
CA ARG A 176 13.16 -3.22 -1.93
C ARG A 176 13.71 -4.26 -0.96
N GLN A 177 13.03 -4.46 0.17
CA GLN A 177 13.54 -5.32 1.24
C GLN A 177 13.15 -6.79 1.08
N CYS A 178 11.98 -7.07 0.47
CA CYS A 178 11.41 -8.40 0.40
C CYS A 178 11.21 -8.89 -1.05
N LEU A 179 10.61 -8.06 -1.93
CA LEU A 179 10.13 -8.52 -3.22
C LEU A 179 11.14 -8.38 -4.37
N ASN A 180 12.26 -7.67 -4.18
CA ASN A 180 13.29 -7.46 -5.21
C ASN A 180 14.18 -8.70 -5.39
N ARG A 181 13.54 -9.85 -5.56
CA ARG A 181 14.15 -11.16 -5.82
C ARG A 181 13.14 -12.09 -6.48
N ARG A 182 13.63 -13.23 -6.97
CA ARG A 182 12.78 -14.31 -7.46
C ARG A 182 12.12 -14.99 -6.27
N LEU A 183 10.80 -15.12 -6.33
CA LEU A 183 9.97 -15.87 -5.40
C LEU A 183 9.25 -16.93 -6.22
N ALA A 184 9.44 -18.20 -5.85
CA ALA A 184 9.08 -19.31 -6.71
C ALA A 184 7.57 -19.52 -6.78
N ASP A 185 6.86 -19.31 -5.67
CA ASP A 185 5.45 -19.63 -5.50
C ASP A 185 4.75 -18.72 -4.48
N ALA A 186 3.45 -18.86 -4.34
CA ALA A 186 2.62 -18.10 -3.42
C ALA A 186 3.05 -18.33 -1.97
N ALA A 187 3.33 -19.57 -1.58
CA ALA A 187 3.72 -19.89 -0.21
C ALA A 187 5.05 -19.26 0.20
N ALA A 188 6.01 -19.18 -0.75
CA ALA A 188 7.25 -18.44 -0.53
C ALA A 188 6.99 -16.94 -0.36
N LEU A 189 6.12 -16.36 -1.19
CA LEU A 189 5.74 -14.95 -1.09
C LEU A 189 5.06 -14.64 0.24
N GLU A 190 4.12 -15.47 0.69
CA GLU A 190 3.40 -15.32 1.96
C GLU A 190 4.36 -15.36 3.16
N ARG A 191 5.24 -16.36 3.22
CA ARG A 191 6.24 -16.47 4.30
C ARG A 191 7.15 -15.24 4.38
N GLU A 192 7.63 -14.78 3.23
CA GLU A 192 8.54 -13.64 3.17
C GLU A 192 7.84 -12.32 3.51
N ALA A 193 6.60 -12.14 3.05
CA ALA A 193 5.78 -10.99 3.40
C ALA A 193 5.46 -10.96 4.89
N ALA A 194 5.08 -12.10 5.48
CA ALA A 194 4.80 -12.22 6.92
C ALA A 194 6.06 -11.95 7.77
N ALA A 195 7.22 -12.48 7.38
CA ALA A 195 8.48 -12.22 8.08
C ALA A 195 8.86 -10.72 8.02
N TRP A 196 8.68 -10.08 6.87
CA TRP A 196 8.92 -8.65 6.70
C TRP A 196 7.94 -7.83 7.57
N GLU A 197 6.65 -8.16 7.55
CA GLU A 197 5.63 -7.51 8.38
C GLU A 197 5.99 -7.59 9.87
N GLN A 198 6.32 -8.80 10.36
CA GLN A 198 6.70 -9.02 11.75
C GLN A 198 7.92 -8.18 12.16
N ALA A 199 8.96 -8.17 11.33
CA ALA A 199 10.17 -7.39 11.59
C ALA A 199 9.89 -5.88 11.65
N ARG A 200 9.08 -5.37 10.71
CA ARG A 200 8.71 -3.95 10.65
C ARG A 200 7.80 -3.53 11.81
N ASN A 201 6.85 -4.39 12.19
CA ASN A 201 5.97 -4.16 13.34
C ASN A 201 6.75 -4.20 14.66
N GLY A 202 7.69 -5.15 14.81
CA GLY A 202 8.58 -5.23 15.97
C GLY A 202 9.47 -3.99 16.12
N ALA A 203 9.92 -3.42 15.01
CA ALA A 203 10.68 -2.16 15.00
C ALA A 203 9.82 -0.90 15.22
N LYS A 204 8.48 -1.01 15.26
CA LYS A 204 7.53 0.11 15.30
C LYS A 204 7.89 1.21 14.30
N ALA A 205 8.15 0.81 13.05
CA ALA A 205 8.64 1.72 12.01
C ALA A 205 7.54 2.70 11.58
N THR A 206 7.57 3.91 12.11
CA THR A 206 6.60 4.98 11.83
C THR A 206 6.89 5.71 10.52
N ILE A 207 5.86 6.33 9.95
CA ILE A 207 5.97 7.26 8.83
C ILE A 207 5.39 8.58 9.30
N ARG A 208 6.14 9.68 9.14
CA ARG A 208 5.68 11.03 9.45
C ARG A 208 5.60 11.83 8.16
N TRP A 209 4.40 12.17 7.78
CA TRP A 209 4.14 12.98 6.60
C TRP A 209 4.46 14.45 6.90
N GLN A 210 5.31 15.07 6.05
CA GLN A 210 5.80 16.44 6.27
C GLN A 210 5.12 17.48 5.37
N PHE A 211 4.56 17.05 4.23
CA PHE A 211 4.01 17.95 3.24
C PHE A 211 2.58 18.35 3.60
N THR A 212 2.35 19.62 3.85
CA THR A 212 1.07 20.17 4.33
C THR A 212 0.18 20.69 3.19
N ALA A 213 -1.08 21.05 3.50
CA ALA A 213 -1.96 21.72 2.56
C ALA A 213 -1.44 23.13 2.20
N GLU A 214 -0.81 23.83 3.16
CA GLU A 214 -0.14 25.12 2.90
C GLU A 214 1.01 24.96 1.93
N ASP A 215 1.85 23.93 2.13
CA ASP A 215 2.91 23.59 1.19
C ASP A 215 2.36 23.31 -0.21
N ALA A 216 1.24 22.59 -0.31
CA ALA A 216 0.60 22.28 -1.57
C ALA A 216 0.13 23.56 -2.30
N ARG A 217 -0.51 24.48 -1.59
CA ARG A 217 -0.96 25.76 -2.13
C ARG A 217 0.19 26.59 -2.71
N ILE A 218 1.37 26.50 -2.10
CA ILE A 218 2.58 27.21 -2.57
C ILE A 218 3.27 26.43 -3.69
N LYS A 219 3.68 25.18 -3.41
CA LYS A 219 4.55 24.38 -4.28
C LYS A 219 3.80 23.81 -5.50
N LEU A 220 2.51 23.53 -5.35
CA LEU A 220 1.63 22.96 -6.38
C LEU A 220 0.61 23.98 -6.91
N ARG A 221 0.88 25.28 -6.79
CA ARG A 221 -0.03 26.37 -7.21
C ARG A 221 -0.63 26.17 -8.60
N ARG A 222 0.11 25.55 -9.53
CA ARG A 222 -0.35 25.30 -10.91
C ARG A 222 -1.48 24.26 -10.98
N LEU A 223 -1.67 23.42 -9.95
CA LEU A 223 -2.76 22.44 -9.87
C LEU A 223 -4.06 23.06 -9.37
N TYR A 224 -4.00 24.25 -8.74
CA TYR A 224 -5.18 24.93 -8.23
C TYR A 224 -5.91 25.64 -9.37
N PRO A 225 -7.23 25.47 -9.47
CA PRO A 225 -8.03 26.20 -10.44
C PRO A 225 -7.86 27.70 -10.25
N GLN A 226 -7.63 28.41 -11.36
CA GLN A 226 -7.65 29.87 -11.32
C GLN A 226 -9.10 30.30 -11.11
N THR A 227 -9.40 30.92 -9.97
CA THR A 227 -10.72 31.55 -9.76
C THR A 227 -10.85 32.69 -10.78
N LYS A 228 -11.79 32.54 -11.70
CA LYS A 228 -12.25 33.69 -12.46
C LYS A 228 -13.00 34.56 -11.44
N ASN A 229 -12.36 35.61 -10.96
CA ASN A 229 -13.05 36.68 -10.19
C ASN A 229 -14.09 37.32 -11.11
N ASN A 230 -15.29 36.74 -11.14
CA ASN A 230 -16.50 37.30 -11.65
C ASN A 230 -17.46 37.47 -10.46
N PHE A 231 -17.15 38.39 -9.57
CA PHE A 231 -18.12 39.01 -8.65
C PHE A 231 -17.96 40.50 -8.76
#